data_d15848a24a9dc5d2ebbbe9d8cbde1892
#
_entry.id   d15848a24a9dc5d2ebbbe9d8cbde1892
#
_cell.length_a   1.000
_cell.length_b   1.000
_cell.length_c   1.000
_cell.angle_alpha   90.00
_cell.angle_beta   90.00
_cell.angle_gamma   90.00
#
_symmetry.space_group_name_H-M   'P 1'
#
loop_
_entity.id
_entity.type
_entity.pdbx_description
1 polymer ?
#
loop_
_entity_poly.entity_id
_entity_poly.type
_entity_poly.pdbx_seq_one_letter_code
_entity_poly.pdbx_strand_id
1 'polypeptide(L)'
;MTMPTVSALHLYPVKSMRATSTPAAVVEPWGLAGDRRWMLVDAATGKAVTQREDARLALVDTALDDRGGLRLSAPGRAPLHVDVPPPGPLETARIFAGSLEVRAAGEAAARWFTGYLGTPVRLVHLDRPDLRRPIAPEYALPGETVSLADGFPLLVTTTASLDALNELISAGDRAKEGPLPMDRFRPNAVVDGTAAWAEDDWKRVRIGEVVFRVPKPCGRCVITTTDQRTGVRGREPLRSLGRHRNLDGRLVFGQNLVPESSGTLHVGDALSVVD
;
A
#
# COMPACT_ATOMS: atom_id res chain seq x y z
N MET A 1 -9.86 20.83 -21.56
CA MET A 1 -9.63 20.01 -20.34
C MET A 1 -8.17 19.63 -20.34
N THR A 2 -7.47 19.84 -19.25
CA THR A 2 -6.10 19.36 -19.08
C THR A 2 -6.10 17.83 -19.01
N MET A 3 -5.11 17.18 -19.62
CA MET A 3 -4.97 15.73 -19.55
C MET A 3 -4.65 15.32 -18.10
N PRO A 4 -5.31 14.31 -17.55
CA PRO A 4 -4.98 13.80 -16.22
C PRO A 4 -3.52 13.37 -16.13
N THR A 5 -2.86 13.68 -15.02
CA THR A 5 -1.43 13.37 -14.82
C THR A 5 -1.17 12.79 -13.44
N VAL A 6 -0.10 12.01 -13.31
CA VAL A 6 0.40 11.52 -12.01
C VAL A 6 0.94 12.72 -11.21
N SER A 7 0.32 13.04 -10.10
CA SER A 7 0.74 14.12 -9.19
C SER A 7 1.68 13.63 -8.07
N ALA A 8 1.62 12.34 -7.71
CA ALA A 8 2.52 11.74 -6.74
C ALA A 8 2.68 10.23 -6.94
N LEU A 9 3.87 9.73 -6.61
CA LEU A 9 4.19 8.30 -6.52
C LEU A 9 4.70 7.97 -5.12
N HIS A 10 4.23 6.83 -4.58
CA HIS A 10 4.59 6.38 -3.25
C HIS A 10 4.98 4.91 -3.23
N LEU A 11 6.08 4.62 -2.54
CA LEU A 11 6.52 3.28 -2.18
C LEU A 11 6.28 3.04 -0.69
N TYR A 12 5.94 1.82 -0.36
CA TYR A 12 5.78 1.35 1.01
C TYR A 12 6.71 0.14 1.21
N PRO A 13 8.00 0.33 1.43
CA PRO A 13 8.96 -0.77 1.49
C PRO A 13 8.52 -1.88 2.44
N VAL A 14 7.95 -1.51 3.59
CA VAL A 14 7.42 -2.44 4.59
C VAL A 14 5.90 -2.34 4.67
N LYS A 15 5.21 -3.49 4.60
CA LYS A 15 3.76 -3.56 4.78
C LYS A 15 3.32 -2.83 6.06
N SER A 16 2.29 -2.00 5.94
CA SER A 16 1.72 -1.21 7.07
C SER A 16 2.61 -0.13 7.67
N MET A 17 3.79 0.17 7.13
CA MET A 17 4.61 1.29 7.57
C MET A 17 4.45 2.51 6.66
N ARG A 18 5.13 3.59 6.99
CA ARG A 18 5.01 4.89 6.28
C ARG A 18 5.48 4.78 4.83
N ALA A 19 4.86 5.59 3.99
CA ALA A 19 5.26 5.74 2.60
C ALA A 19 6.55 6.53 2.45
N THR A 20 7.30 6.23 1.39
CA THR A 20 8.35 7.09 0.83
C THR A 20 7.86 7.62 -0.51
N SER A 21 7.86 8.93 -0.70
CA SER A 21 7.56 9.56 -1.99
C SER A 21 8.77 9.45 -2.91
N THR A 22 8.53 9.26 -4.22
CA THR A 22 9.57 9.16 -5.23
C THR A 22 9.14 9.90 -6.50
N PRO A 23 10.06 10.54 -7.24
CA PRO A 23 9.73 11.14 -8.53
C PRO A 23 9.51 10.12 -9.64
N ALA A 24 10.04 8.89 -9.49
CA ALA A 24 9.88 7.81 -10.46
C ALA A 24 9.89 6.45 -9.78
N ALA A 25 9.24 5.45 -10.39
CA ALA A 25 9.21 4.09 -9.90
C ALA A 25 9.13 3.07 -11.05
N VAL A 26 9.97 2.06 -11.01
CA VAL A 26 9.94 0.94 -11.96
C VAL A 26 8.73 0.05 -11.65
N VAL A 27 7.99 -0.32 -12.69
CA VAL A 27 6.85 -1.23 -12.60
C VAL A 27 7.30 -2.65 -12.90
N GLU A 28 7.16 -3.51 -11.91
CA GLU A 28 7.34 -4.95 -11.98
C GLU A 28 5.97 -5.64 -12.06
N PRO A 29 5.86 -6.89 -12.54
CA PRO A 29 4.57 -7.60 -12.65
C PRO A 29 3.77 -7.68 -11.34
N TRP A 30 4.45 -7.65 -10.19
CA TRP A 30 3.86 -7.77 -8.84
C TRP A 30 3.74 -6.45 -8.08
N GLY A 31 4.03 -5.29 -8.69
CA GLY A 31 3.95 -3.96 -8.11
C GLY A 31 5.13 -3.06 -8.46
N LEU A 32 5.26 -1.93 -7.79
CA LEU A 32 6.43 -1.09 -7.95
C LEU A 32 7.66 -1.75 -7.33
N ALA A 33 8.83 -1.57 -7.96
CA ALA A 33 10.08 -2.11 -7.46
C ALA A 33 10.33 -1.67 -5.99
N GLY A 34 10.56 -2.64 -5.11
CA GLY A 34 10.75 -2.40 -3.68
C GLY A 34 9.47 -2.21 -2.86
N ASP A 35 8.30 -2.10 -3.50
CA ASP A 35 7.03 -1.88 -2.79
C ASP A 35 6.57 -3.13 -2.05
N ARG A 36 6.30 -3.01 -0.73
CA ARG A 36 5.84 -4.07 0.16
C ARG A 36 6.63 -5.39 -0.01
N ARG A 37 7.96 -5.28 -0.08
CA ARG A 37 8.85 -6.46 -0.10
C ARG A 37 9.13 -6.99 1.33
N TRP A 38 8.81 -6.18 2.34
CA TRP A 38 9.06 -6.49 3.74
C TRP A 38 7.76 -6.45 4.55
N MET A 39 7.72 -7.23 5.64
CA MET A 39 6.55 -7.33 6.51
C MET A 39 6.97 -7.75 7.91
N LEU A 40 6.24 -7.28 8.94
CA LEU A 40 6.33 -7.84 10.28
C LEU A 40 5.40 -9.03 10.43
N VAL A 41 5.89 -10.04 11.14
CA VAL A 41 5.10 -11.18 11.57
C VAL A 41 5.22 -11.38 13.08
N ASP A 42 4.17 -11.84 13.70
CA ASP A 42 4.19 -12.33 15.06
C ASP A 42 5.17 -13.51 15.19
N ALA A 43 6.05 -13.47 16.17
CA ALA A 43 7.17 -14.43 16.28
C ALA A 43 6.72 -15.87 16.52
N ALA A 44 5.59 -16.06 17.20
CA ALA A 44 5.08 -17.39 17.55
C ALA A 44 4.23 -18.01 16.43
N THR A 45 3.38 -17.17 15.78
CA THR A 45 2.36 -17.66 14.85
C THR A 45 2.70 -17.47 13.38
N GLY A 46 3.68 -16.61 13.05
CA GLY A 46 3.99 -16.18 11.70
C GLY A 46 2.91 -15.30 11.05
N LYS A 47 1.89 -14.87 11.79
CA LYS A 47 0.81 -14.02 11.27
C LYS A 47 1.32 -12.58 11.05
N ALA A 48 0.95 -11.98 9.93
CA ALA A 48 1.29 -10.59 9.63
C ALA A 48 0.79 -9.65 10.73
N VAL A 49 1.68 -8.76 11.20
CA VAL A 49 1.37 -7.67 12.12
C VAL A 49 1.23 -6.39 11.30
N THR A 50 0.08 -5.74 11.38
CA THR A 50 -0.28 -4.59 10.55
C THR A 50 -0.78 -3.42 11.40
N GLN A 51 -1.05 -2.27 10.77
CA GLN A 51 -1.72 -1.16 11.46
C GLN A 51 -3.10 -1.54 12.01
N ARG A 52 -3.70 -2.69 11.63
CA ARG A 52 -4.96 -3.16 12.25
C ARG A 52 -4.75 -3.55 13.70
N GLU A 53 -3.64 -4.21 13.99
CA GLU A 53 -3.24 -4.65 15.32
C GLU A 53 -2.55 -3.51 16.09
N ASP A 54 -1.59 -2.82 15.46
CA ASP A 54 -0.81 -1.75 16.10
C ASP A 54 -0.65 -0.52 15.19
N ALA A 55 -1.38 0.54 15.51
CA ALA A 55 -1.37 1.78 14.75
C ALA A 55 0.00 2.50 14.77
N ARG A 56 0.88 2.21 15.75
CA ARG A 56 2.23 2.78 15.83
C ARG A 56 3.10 2.43 14.62
N LEU A 57 2.75 1.39 13.87
CA LEU A 57 3.43 1.06 12.61
C LEU A 57 3.34 2.20 11.58
N ALA A 58 2.33 3.06 11.65
CA ALA A 58 2.23 4.26 10.84
C ALA A 58 3.34 5.27 11.11
N LEU A 59 3.99 5.19 12.27
CA LEU A 59 5.04 6.12 12.70
C LEU A 59 6.46 5.62 12.37
N VAL A 60 6.58 4.44 11.78
CA VAL A 60 7.87 3.91 11.36
C VAL A 60 8.19 4.43 9.97
N ASP A 61 9.21 5.29 9.87
CA ASP A 61 9.78 5.73 8.61
C ASP A 61 10.61 4.62 7.99
N THR A 62 10.47 4.46 6.68
CA THR A 62 11.18 3.42 5.93
C THR A 62 11.76 4.03 4.66
N ALA A 63 12.99 3.69 4.34
CA ALA A 63 13.61 4.02 3.06
C ALA A 63 14.40 2.82 2.56
N LEU A 64 14.40 2.61 1.24
CA LEU A 64 15.26 1.62 0.60
C LEU A 64 16.66 2.19 0.37
N ASP A 65 17.67 1.34 0.50
CA ASP A 65 18.98 1.61 -0.06
C ASP A 65 19.10 1.06 -1.49
N ASP A 66 20.23 1.32 -2.15
CA ASP A 66 20.47 0.94 -3.55
C ASP A 66 20.50 -0.59 -3.78
N ARG A 67 20.56 -1.39 -2.70
CA ARG A 67 20.56 -2.87 -2.74
C ARG A 67 19.23 -3.48 -2.32
N GLY A 68 18.21 -2.63 -2.03
CA GLY A 68 16.91 -3.06 -1.54
C GLY A 68 16.84 -3.34 -0.04
N GLY A 69 17.91 -3.05 0.70
CA GLY A 69 17.92 -3.04 2.16
C GLY A 69 17.09 -1.88 2.73
N LEU A 70 16.83 -1.91 4.03
CA LEU A 70 16.00 -0.92 4.71
C LEU A 70 16.82 0.00 5.62
N ARG A 71 16.48 1.28 5.60
CA ARG A 71 16.77 2.21 6.68
C ARG A 71 15.48 2.47 7.42
N LEU A 72 15.49 2.22 8.72
CA LEU A 72 14.32 2.32 9.60
C LEU A 72 14.55 3.38 10.67
N SER A 73 13.53 4.18 10.95
CA SER A 73 13.49 5.04 12.14
C SER A 73 12.08 5.09 12.71
N ALA A 74 11.99 5.25 14.05
CA ALA A 74 10.71 5.37 14.75
C ALA A 74 10.90 6.21 16.02
N PRO A 75 9.83 6.81 16.55
CA PRO A 75 9.89 7.58 17.78
C PRO A 75 10.49 6.77 18.95
N GLY A 76 11.48 7.32 19.63
CA GLY A 76 12.13 6.69 20.79
C GLY A 76 13.04 5.48 20.46
N ARG A 77 13.39 5.29 19.17
CA ARG A 77 14.30 4.22 18.74
C ARG A 77 15.48 4.78 17.96
N ALA A 78 16.66 4.22 18.18
CA ALA A 78 17.81 4.50 17.33
C ALA A 78 17.52 3.98 15.90
N PRO A 79 17.99 4.68 14.85
CA PRO A 79 17.87 4.19 13.49
C PRO A 79 18.50 2.80 13.32
N LEU A 80 17.92 1.98 12.44
CA LEU A 80 18.41 0.66 12.10
C LEU A 80 18.57 0.52 10.59
N HIS A 81 19.68 -0.07 10.16
CA HIS A 81 19.88 -0.57 8.81
C HIS A 81 19.69 -2.09 8.80
N VAL A 82 18.99 -2.58 7.77
CA VAL A 82 18.71 -4.02 7.59
C VAL A 82 19.01 -4.38 6.14
N ASP A 83 20.01 -5.21 5.94
CA ASP A 83 20.34 -5.74 4.61
C ASP A 83 19.27 -6.74 4.12
N VAL A 84 19.16 -6.88 2.79
CA VAL A 84 18.37 -7.97 2.19
C VAL A 84 18.94 -9.30 2.65
N PRO A 85 18.13 -10.21 3.23
CA PRO A 85 18.62 -11.50 3.69
C PRO A 85 19.26 -12.31 2.56
N PRO A 86 20.43 -12.91 2.78
CA PRO A 86 21.05 -13.78 1.78
C PRO A 86 20.19 -15.04 1.55
N PRO A 87 20.43 -15.77 0.44
CA PRO A 87 19.80 -17.09 0.24
C PRO A 87 20.02 -18.00 1.42
N GLY A 88 18.96 -18.65 1.91
CA GLY A 88 19.00 -19.47 3.12
C GLY A 88 17.63 -20.09 3.42
N PRO A 89 17.39 -20.57 4.64
CA PRO A 89 16.12 -21.17 5.04
C PRO A 89 14.94 -20.22 4.81
N LEU A 90 13.81 -20.81 4.45
CA LEU A 90 12.53 -20.13 4.31
C LEU A 90 11.68 -20.37 5.58
N GLU A 91 10.87 -19.40 5.93
CA GLU A 91 9.90 -19.48 7.00
C GLU A 91 8.49 -19.27 6.43
N THR A 92 7.50 -19.89 7.05
CA THR A 92 6.09 -19.67 6.68
C THR A 92 5.55 -18.43 7.36
N ALA A 93 5.11 -17.45 6.57
CA ALA A 93 4.32 -16.31 7.02
C ALA A 93 2.86 -16.45 6.60
N ARG A 94 1.96 -15.77 7.31
CA ARG A 94 0.52 -15.80 7.05
C ARG A 94 -0.02 -14.39 6.83
N ILE A 95 -0.70 -14.18 5.69
CA ILE A 95 -1.43 -12.95 5.38
C ILE A 95 -2.89 -13.31 5.13
N PHE A 96 -3.81 -12.79 5.93
CA PHE A 96 -5.22 -13.18 5.92
C PHE A 96 -5.38 -14.71 6.08
N ALA A 97 -6.06 -15.36 5.16
CA ALA A 97 -6.23 -16.82 5.15
C ALA A 97 -5.10 -17.56 4.40
N GLY A 98 -4.22 -16.83 3.71
CA GLY A 98 -3.13 -17.42 2.92
C GLY A 98 -1.82 -17.53 3.69
N SER A 99 -0.99 -18.50 3.28
CA SER A 99 0.39 -18.65 3.75
C SER A 99 1.35 -18.53 2.57
N LEU A 100 2.57 -18.06 2.85
CA LEU A 100 3.64 -17.91 1.88
C LEU A 100 4.99 -18.11 2.56
N GLU A 101 6.00 -18.43 1.77
CA GLU A 101 7.37 -18.56 2.23
C GLU A 101 8.10 -17.21 2.13
N VAL A 102 8.86 -16.89 3.15
CA VAL A 102 9.63 -15.63 3.31
C VAL A 102 10.98 -15.91 3.95
N ARG A 103 11.86 -14.91 3.93
CA ARG A 103 13.15 -14.96 4.64
C ARG A 103 13.15 -14.07 5.86
N ALA A 104 13.68 -14.56 6.98
CA ALA A 104 13.87 -13.74 8.16
C ALA A 104 14.97 -12.69 7.94
N ALA A 105 14.74 -11.47 8.43
CA ALA A 105 15.70 -10.36 8.37
C ALA A 105 16.77 -10.40 9.49
N GLY A 106 16.74 -11.43 10.33
CA GLY A 106 17.71 -11.62 11.42
C GLY A 106 17.32 -10.96 12.75
N GLU A 107 18.12 -11.26 13.75
CA GLU A 107 17.85 -10.96 15.16
C GLU A 107 17.89 -9.45 15.49
N ALA A 108 18.73 -8.67 14.82
CA ALA A 108 18.82 -7.23 15.07
C ALA A 108 17.48 -6.53 14.76
N ALA A 109 16.87 -6.85 13.62
CA ALA A 109 15.56 -6.33 13.23
C ALA A 109 14.46 -6.83 14.19
N ALA A 110 14.49 -8.11 14.57
CA ALA A 110 13.54 -8.69 15.52
C ALA A 110 13.59 -7.98 16.88
N ARG A 111 14.77 -7.77 17.45
CA ARG A 111 14.94 -7.02 18.72
C ARG A 111 14.50 -5.58 18.60
N TRP A 112 14.81 -4.91 17.49
CA TRP A 112 14.44 -3.51 17.29
C TRP A 112 12.92 -3.33 17.29
N PHE A 113 12.21 -4.14 16.51
CA PHE A 113 10.75 -4.07 16.43
C PHE A 113 10.04 -4.59 17.67
N THR A 114 10.54 -5.66 18.27
CA THR A 114 10.03 -6.17 19.56
C THR A 114 10.13 -5.09 20.65
N GLY A 115 11.28 -4.39 20.72
CA GLY A 115 11.44 -3.28 21.66
C GLY A 115 10.58 -2.05 21.35
N TYR A 116 10.19 -1.83 20.08
CA TYR A 116 9.29 -0.75 19.68
C TYR A 116 7.82 -1.07 19.99
N LEU A 117 7.38 -2.28 19.66
CA LEU A 117 5.99 -2.70 19.80
C LEU A 117 5.67 -3.33 21.17
N GLY A 118 6.68 -3.76 21.92
CA GLY A 118 6.49 -4.44 23.20
C GLY A 118 5.97 -5.87 23.09
N THR A 119 5.91 -6.43 21.88
CA THR A 119 5.47 -7.80 21.59
C THR A 119 6.48 -8.49 20.68
N PRO A 120 6.75 -9.81 20.85
CA PRO A 120 7.70 -10.53 20.01
C PRO A 120 7.26 -10.56 18.55
N VAL A 121 8.07 -9.96 17.68
CA VAL A 121 7.85 -9.91 16.23
C VAL A 121 9.15 -10.17 15.47
N ARG A 122 9.03 -10.59 14.23
CA ARG A 122 10.13 -10.72 13.27
C ARG A 122 9.84 -9.91 12.02
N LEU A 123 10.88 -9.30 11.46
CA LEU A 123 10.83 -8.71 10.13
C LEU A 123 11.19 -9.81 9.12
N VAL A 124 10.38 -9.91 8.05
CA VAL A 124 10.58 -10.89 6.98
C VAL A 124 10.59 -10.21 5.62
N HIS A 125 11.29 -10.83 4.66
CA HIS A 125 11.46 -10.37 3.29
C HIS A 125 10.88 -11.36 2.29
N LEU A 126 10.13 -10.87 1.31
CA LEU A 126 9.65 -11.64 0.17
C LEU A 126 10.70 -11.60 -0.96
N ASP A 127 11.48 -12.67 -1.08
CA ASP A 127 12.59 -12.76 -2.02
C ASP A 127 12.15 -13.03 -3.49
N ARG A 128 11.07 -13.82 -3.65
CA ARG A 128 10.55 -14.26 -4.95
C ARG A 128 9.05 -13.96 -5.09
N PRO A 129 8.66 -12.67 -5.29
CA PRO A 129 7.24 -12.31 -5.47
C PRO A 129 6.63 -12.99 -6.71
N ASP A 130 7.41 -13.26 -7.73
CA ASP A 130 7.04 -13.98 -8.95
C ASP A 130 6.51 -15.41 -8.73
N LEU A 131 6.86 -16.02 -7.60
CA LEU A 131 6.49 -17.44 -7.32
C LEU A 131 5.59 -17.61 -6.10
N ARG A 132 5.61 -16.64 -5.17
CA ARG A 132 5.14 -16.94 -3.81
C ARG A 132 3.74 -16.48 -3.49
N ARG A 133 3.20 -15.55 -4.25
CA ARG A 133 1.91 -14.99 -3.90
C ARG A 133 1.05 -14.63 -5.12
N PRO A 134 0.25 -15.58 -5.64
CA PRO A 134 -0.67 -15.32 -6.73
C PRO A 134 -1.77 -14.32 -6.29
N ILE A 135 -2.25 -13.52 -7.24
CA ILE A 135 -3.48 -12.73 -7.09
C ILE A 135 -4.68 -13.68 -6.99
N ALA A 136 -5.73 -13.26 -6.30
CA ALA A 136 -6.95 -14.06 -6.16
C ALA A 136 -7.51 -14.45 -7.54
N PRO A 137 -7.80 -15.77 -7.77
CA PRO A 137 -8.09 -16.30 -9.12
C PRO A 137 -9.23 -15.62 -9.86
N GLU A 138 -10.23 -15.09 -9.14
CA GLU A 138 -11.36 -14.39 -9.73
C GLU A 138 -10.99 -13.04 -10.38
N TYR A 139 -9.77 -12.53 -10.13
CA TYR A 139 -9.26 -11.25 -10.64
C TYR A 139 -7.95 -11.38 -11.42
N ALA A 140 -7.35 -12.56 -11.42
CA ALA A 140 -6.02 -12.81 -11.97
C ALA A 140 -6.07 -13.47 -13.34
N LEU A 141 -5.11 -13.12 -14.19
CA LEU A 141 -4.71 -13.97 -15.30
C LEU A 141 -3.66 -14.99 -14.80
N PRO A 142 -3.47 -16.13 -15.52
CA PRO A 142 -2.48 -17.13 -15.13
C PRO A 142 -1.07 -16.52 -14.95
N GLY A 143 -0.44 -16.80 -13.82
CA GLY A 143 0.91 -16.33 -13.48
C GLY A 143 0.99 -14.94 -12.86
N GLU A 144 -0.11 -14.20 -12.73
CA GLU A 144 -0.10 -12.91 -12.05
C GLU A 144 0.06 -13.06 -10.54
N THR A 145 1.00 -12.31 -10.01
CA THR A 145 1.38 -12.33 -8.59
C THR A 145 1.34 -10.92 -7.99
N VAL A 146 1.46 -10.84 -6.68
CA VAL A 146 1.50 -9.59 -5.94
C VAL A 146 2.60 -9.66 -4.87
N SER A 147 3.19 -8.50 -4.53
CA SER A 147 4.10 -8.36 -3.39
C SER A 147 3.36 -8.63 -2.05
N LEU A 148 3.83 -8.09 -0.94
CA LEU A 148 3.11 -8.18 0.35
C LEU A 148 1.99 -7.13 0.49
N ALA A 149 1.55 -6.48 -0.61
CA ALA A 149 0.33 -5.66 -0.65
C ALA A 149 -0.91 -6.49 -0.29
N ASP A 150 -2.07 -5.86 -0.04
CA ASP A 150 -3.23 -6.62 0.46
C ASP A 150 -3.79 -7.61 -0.58
N GLY A 151 -3.88 -7.24 -1.85
CA GLY A 151 -4.39 -8.15 -2.88
C GLY A 151 -3.98 -7.84 -4.30
N PHE A 152 -3.47 -6.64 -4.58
CA PHE A 152 -3.14 -6.19 -5.93
C PHE A 152 -1.82 -5.45 -5.98
N PRO A 153 -1.13 -5.46 -7.14
CA PRO A 153 0.17 -4.83 -7.34
C PRO A 153 0.22 -3.35 -7.01
N LEU A 154 -0.76 -2.55 -7.44
CA LEU A 154 -0.80 -1.11 -7.22
C LEU A 154 -2.20 -0.65 -6.80
N LEU A 155 -2.24 0.51 -6.16
CA LEU A 155 -3.43 1.28 -5.89
C LEU A 155 -3.28 2.66 -6.51
N VAL A 156 -4.26 3.06 -7.33
CA VAL A 156 -4.40 4.43 -7.84
C VAL A 156 -5.57 5.14 -7.15
N THR A 157 -5.40 6.42 -6.90
CA THR A 157 -6.43 7.33 -6.38
C THR A 157 -6.38 8.65 -7.13
N THR A 158 -7.43 9.47 -7.04
CA THR A 158 -7.46 10.80 -7.66
C THR A 158 -7.62 11.90 -6.62
N THR A 159 -7.05 13.06 -6.87
CA THR A 159 -7.18 14.24 -6.00
C THR A 159 -8.63 14.69 -5.93
N ALA A 160 -9.33 14.74 -7.08
CA ALA A 160 -10.73 15.15 -7.14
C ALA A 160 -11.67 14.24 -6.31
N SER A 161 -11.40 12.92 -6.28
CA SER A 161 -12.19 12.00 -5.43
C SER A 161 -11.91 12.19 -3.95
N LEU A 162 -10.67 12.54 -3.58
CA LEU A 162 -10.36 12.89 -2.20
C LEU A 162 -11.05 14.19 -1.79
N ASP A 163 -11.06 15.19 -2.64
CA ASP A 163 -11.71 16.47 -2.38
C ASP A 163 -13.22 16.27 -2.18
N ALA A 164 -13.86 15.52 -3.08
CA ALA A 164 -15.29 15.16 -2.95
C ALA A 164 -15.58 14.37 -1.66
N LEU A 165 -14.71 13.43 -1.27
CA LEU A 165 -14.86 12.73 0.01
C LEU A 165 -14.71 13.69 1.20
N ASN A 166 -13.76 14.61 1.16
CA ASN A 166 -13.56 15.61 2.22
C ASN A 166 -14.76 16.58 2.33
N GLU A 167 -15.41 16.94 1.23
CA GLU A 167 -16.68 17.67 1.24
C GLU A 167 -17.78 16.88 1.96
N LEU A 168 -17.92 15.59 1.67
CA LEU A 168 -18.87 14.71 2.35
C LEU A 168 -18.58 14.59 3.86
N ILE A 169 -17.31 14.51 4.25
CA ILE A 169 -16.88 14.48 5.66
C ILE A 169 -17.24 15.82 6.33
N SER A 170 -16.95 16.94 5.67
CA SER A 170 -17.23 18.28 6.23
C SER A 170 -18.71 18.55 6.44
N ALA A 171 -19.56 17.99 5.59
CA ALA A 171 -21.03 18.04 5.72
C ALA A 171 -21.59 17.03 6.73
N GLY A 172 -20.76 16.11 7.23
CA GLY A 172 -21.17 15.03 8.13
C GLY A 172 -21.06 15.37 9.61
N ASP A 173 -21.42 14.40 10.44
CA ASP A 173 -21.39 14.52 11.91
C ASP A 173 -19.96 14.37 12.51
N ARG A 174 -18.96 14.09 11.67
CA ARG A 174 -17.55 13.98 12.04
C ARG A 174 -16.64 14.98 11.31
N ALA A 175 -17.18 16.15 10.92
CA ALA A 175 -16.45 17.19 10.20
C ALA A 175 -15.09 17.54 10.83
N LYS A 176 -14.98 17.45 12.16
CA LYS A 176 -13.72 17.76 12.88
C LYS A 176 -12.59 16.74 12.62
N GLU A 177 -12.90 15.56 12.05
CA GLU A 177 -11.89 14.56 11.67
C GLU A 177 -11.28 14.83 10.28
N GLY A 178 -11.86 15.75 9.51
CA GLY A 178 -11.38 16.18 8.20
C GLY A 178 -10.75 17.58 8.18
N PRO A 179 -10.19 18.00 7.06
CA PRO A 179 -10.01 17.18 5.85
C PRO A 179 -8.96 16.09 6.03
N LEU A 180 -9.19 14.93 5.40
CA LEU A 180 -8.24 13.82 5.44
C LEU A 180 -7.19 13.99 4.34
N PRO A 181 -5.90 13.71 4.62
CA PRO A 181 -4.86 13.67 3.62
C PRO A 181 -4.89 12.35 2.83
N MET A 182 -4.30 12.36 1.62
CA MET A 182 -4.26 11.21 0.71
C MET A 182 -3.53 9.99 1.30
N ASP A 183 -2.56 10.20 2.18
CA ASP A 183 -1.76 9.15 2.81
C ASP A 183 -2.58 8.14 3.65
N ARG A 184 -3.81 8.54 4.09
CA ARG A 184 -4.77 7.64 4.74
C ARG A 184 -5.13 6.44 3.87
N PHE A 185 -5.17 6.63 2.56
CA PHE A 185 -5.57 5.61 1.59
C PHE A 185 -4.40 4.80 1.07
N ARG A 186 -3.16 5.24 1.30
CA ARG A 186 -1.92 4.53 0.98
C ARG A 186 -1.79 4.16 -0.51
N PRO A 187 -2.06 5.09 -1.45
CA PRO A 187 -1.93 4.83 -2.88
C PRO A 187 -0.47 4.68 -3.30
N ASN A 188 -0.24 3.95 -4.41
CA ASN A 188 1.04 3.95 -5.12
C ASN A 188 1.13 5.11 -6.10
N ALA A 189 0.03 5.43 -6.79
CA ALA A 189 -0.07 6.58 -7.69
C ALA A 189 -1.26 7.45 -7.31
N VAL A 190 -1.05 8.76 -7.31
CA VAL A 190 -2.11 9.78 -7.19
C VAL A 190 -2.20 10.50 -8.51
N VAL A 191 -3.41 10.65 -9.04
CA VAL A 191 -3.68 11.30 -10.32
C VAL A 191 -4.47 12.58 -10.08
N ASP A 192 -4.07 13.65 -10.76
CA ASP A 192 -4.76 14.92 -10.79
C ASP A 192 -5.39 15.19 -12.18
N GLY A 193 -6.35 16.11 -12.24
CA GLY A 193 -6.98 16.55 -13.49
C GLY A 193 -8.15 15.68 -13.96
N THR A 194 -8.69 14.79 -13.12
CA THR A 194 -9.91 14.02 -13.38
C THR A 194 -11.14 14.72 -12.77
N ALA A 195 -12.34 14.30 -13.19
CA ALA A 195 -13.55 14.53 -12.39
C ALA A 195 -13.51 13.61 -11.12
N ALA A 196 -14.25 13.99 -10.09
CA ALA A 196 -14.43 13.14 -8.90
C ALA A 196 -15.09 11.82 -9.30
N TRP A 197 -14.53 10.73 -8.78
CA TRP A 197 -14.99 9.34 -8.99
C TRP A 197 -14.87 8.83 -10.44
N ALA A 198 -14.19 9.56 -11.32
CA ALA A 198 -13.99 9.13 -12.70
C ALA A 198 -13.25 7.78 -12.79
N GLU A 199 -12.43 7.47 -11.79
CA GLU A 199 -11.71 6.20 -11.71
C GLU A 199 -12.63 4.97 -11.53
N ASP A 200 -13.89 5.15 -11.16
CA ASP A 200 -14.82 4.03 -10.99
C ASP A 200 -15.22 3.38 -12.33
N ASP A 201 -15.16 4.13 -13.43
CA ASP A 201 -15.50 3.66 -14.77
C ASP A 201 -14.30 3.05 -15.51
N TRP A 202 -13.09 3.16 -14.95
CA TRP A 202 -11.90 2.65 -15.61
C TRP A 202 -11.89 1.12 -15.66
N LYS A 203 -11.59 0.57 -16.83
CA LYS A 203 -11.36 -0.86 -17.05
C LYS A 203 -9.89 -1.13 -17.35
N ARG A 204 -9.30 -0.23 -18.11
CA ARG A 204 -7.92 -0.30 -18.56
C ARG A 204 -7.38 1.12 -18.72
N VAL A 205 -6.22 1.38 -18.17
CA VAL A 205 -5.59 2.71 -18.22
C VAL A 205 -4.13 2.59 -18.66
N ARG A 206 -3.66 3.62 -19.34
CA ARG A 206 -2.24 3.83 -19.61
C ARG A 206 -1.76 4.99 -18.74
N ILE A 207 -0.66 4.79 -18.05
CA ILE A 207 0.05 5.82 -17.29
C ILE A 207 1.47 5.88 -17.85
N GLY A 208 1.86 7.01 -18.47
CA GLY A 208 3.10 7.08 -19.22
C GLY A 208 3.15 6.00 -20.31
N GLU A 209 4.15 5.13 -20.26
CA GLU A 209 4.31 4.01 -21.19
C GLU A 209 3.63 2.70 -20.71
N VAL A 210 3.22 2.61 -19.44
CA VAL A 210 2.74 1.37 -18.83
C VAL A 210 1.23 1.26 -18.92
N VAL A 211 0.75 0.11 -19.35
CA VAL A 211 -0.68 -0.24 -19.40
C VAL A 211 -1.05 -1.07 -18.18
N PHE A 212 -2.20 -0.74 -17.58
CA PHE A 212 -2.75 -1.41 -16.42
C PHE A 212 -4.20 -1.84 -16.66
N ARG A 213 -4.52 -3.04 -16.24
CA ARG A 213 -5.89 -3.50 -16.06
C ARG A 213 -6.41 -3.05 -14.70
N VAL A 214 -7.70 -2.66 -14.63
CA VAL A 214 -8.39 -2.22 -13.43
C VAL A 214 -9.39 -3.30 -13.01
N PRO A 215 -8.99 -4.28 -12.17
CA PRO A 215 -9.84 -5.44 -11.89
C PRO A 215 -11.03 -5.11 -10.98
N LYS A 216 -10.89 -4.18 -10.05
CA LYS A 216 -11.96 -3.77 -9.13
C LYS A 216 -11.62 -2.55 -8.28
N PRO A 217 -12.65 -1.87 -7.72
CA PRO A 217 -12.46 -0.84 -6.69
C PRO A 217 -11.71 -1.37 -5.46
N CYS A 218 -10.93 -0.50 -4.82
CA CYS A 218 -10.23 -0.85 -3.60
C CYS A 218 -11.14 -0.75 -2.38
N GLY A 219 -11.44 -1.89 -1.77
CA GLY A 219 -12.16 -1.95 -0.49
C GLY A 219 -11.32 -1.38 0.66
N ARG A 220 -11.92 -0.53 1.48
CA ARG A 220 -11.24 0.18 2.56
C ARG A 220 -11.53 -0.46 3.92
N CYS A 221 -10.53 -0.43 4.79
CA CYS A 221 -10.61 -0.99 6.14
C CYS A 221 -10.16 0.01 7.20
N VAL A 222 -10.16 -0.40 8.45
CA VAL A 222 -9.80 0.44 9.60
C VAL A 222 -8.43 1.13 9.50
N ILE A 223 -7.51 0.65 8.68
CA ILE A 223 -6.21 1.31 8.47
C ILE A 223 -6.39 2.75 7.98
N THR A 224 -7.41 3.02 7.15
CA THR A 224 -7.67 4.37 6.64
C THR A 224 -8.13 5.36 7.71
N THR A 225 -8.58 4.88 8.86
CA THR A 225 -8.95 5.75 10.00
C THR A 225 -7.72 6.16 10.84
N THR A 226 -6.55 5.55 10.60
CA THR A 226 -5.33 5.87 11.35
C THR A 226 -4.63 7.09 10.76
N ASP A 227 -4.41 8.11 11.57
CA ASP A 227 -3.57 9.25 11.19
C ASP A 227 -2.12 8.79 11.03
N GLN A 228 -1.57 8.94 9.82
CA GLN A 228 -0.23 8.42 9.50
C GLN A 228 0.91 9.21 10.12
N ARG A 229 0.62 10.37 10.75
CA ARG A 229 1.61 11.22 11.46
C ARG A 229 1.58 11.01 12.97
N THR A 230 0.42 10.68 13.52
CA THR A 230 0.23 10.58 14.98
C THR A 230 -0.07 9.17 15.46
N GLY A 231 -0.47 8.26 14.56
CA GLY A 231 -0.94 6.91 14.90
C GLY A 231 -2.34 6.89 15.56
N VAL A 232 -2.98 8.04 15.72
CA VAL A 232 -4.30 8.13 16.36
C VAL A 232 -5.38 7.67 15.38
N ARG A 233 -6.33 6.88 15.87
CA ARG A 233 -7.48 6.42 15.09
C ARG A 233 -8.71 7.27 15.30
N GLY A 234 -9.36 7.60 14.18
CA GLY A 234 -10.69 8.20 14.13
C GLY A 234 -11.75 7.21 13.66
N ARG A 235 -12.82 7.74 13.11
CA ARG A 235 -13.92 6.99 12.45
C ARG A 235 -14.01 7.29 10.95
N GLU A 236 -13.51 8.46 10.53
CA GLU A 236 -13.39 8.78 9.12
C GLU A 236 -12.13 8.15 8.51
N PRO A 237 -12.16 7.78 7.23
CA PRO A 237 -13.23 7.97 6.24
C PRO A 237 -14.33 6.90 6.25
N LEU A 238 -14.22 5.84 7.06
CA LEU A 238 -15.12 4.69 6.93
C LEU A 238 -16.60 5.05 7.17
N ARG A 239 -16.88 6.05 8.01
CA ARG A 239 -18.24 6.51 8.25
C ARG A 239 -18.87 7.17 7.02
N SER A 240 -18.14 8.09 6.39
CA SER A 240 -18.59 8.76 5.16
C SER A 240 -18.62 7.80 3.97
N LEU A 241 -17.62 6.93 3.83
CA LEU A 241 -17.63 5.87 2.80
C LEU A 241 -18.83 4.92 2.99
N GLY A 242 -19.20 4.59 4.23
CA GLY A 242 -20.37 3.75 4.53
C GLY A 242 -21.68 4.34 4.06
N ARG A 243 -21.81 5.66 4.09
CA ARG A 243 -23.02 6.39 3.67
C ARG A 243 -23.08 6.64 2.16
N HIS A 244 -21.94 6.91 1.52
CA HIS A 244 -21.89 7.47 0.18
C HIS A 244 -21.14 6.61 -0.84
N ARG A 245 -20.29 5.67 -0.37
CA ARG A 245 -19.39 4.88 -1.21
C ARG A 245 -19.41 3.40 -0.83
N ASN A 246 -20.55 2.90 -0.48
CA ASN A 246 -20.79 1.47 -0.21
C ASN A 246 -21.25 0.80 -1.50
N LEU A 247 -20.35 0.09 -2.17
CA LEU A 247 -20.64 -0.70 -3.38
C LEU A 247 -20.68 -2.18 -3.01
N ASP A 248 -21.85 -2.80 -3.12
CA ASP A 248 -22.08 -4.23 -2.82
C ASP A 248 -21.54 -4.66 -1.44
N GLY A 249 -21.79 -3.84 -0.41
CA GLY A 249 -21.34 -4.09 0.96
C GLY A 249 -19.87 -3.78 1.22
N ARG A 250 -19.16 -3.19 0.26
CA ARG A 250 -17.75 -2.79 0.39
C ARG A 250 -17.61 -1.28 0.38
N LEU A 251 -16.92 -0.74 1.37
CA LEU A 251 -16.58 0.68 1.43
C LEU A 251 -15.40 0.92 0.51
N VAL A 252 -15.57 1.68 -0.57
CA VAL A 252 -14.56 1.80 -1.62
C VAL A 252 -13.99 3.19 -1.78
N PHE A 253 -12.70 3.27 -2.11
CA PHE A 253 -12.00 4.49 -2.53
C PHE A 253 -10.75 4.12 -3.33
N GLY A 254 -10.64 4.66 -4.56
CA GLY A 254 -9.57 4.34 -5.51
C GLY A 254 -9.69 2.97 -6.16
N GLN A 255 -8.81 2.69 -7.12
CA GLN A 255 -8.84 1.50 -7.94
C GLN A 255 -7.58 0.66 -7.80
N ASN A 256 -7.76 -0.66 -7.74
CA ASN A 256 -6.65 -1.59 -7.83
C ASN A 256 -6.17 -1.70 -9.28
N LEU A 257 -4.86 -1.79 -9.47
CA LEU A 257 -4.23 -1.94 -10.77
C LEU A 257 -3.38 -3.20 -10.84
N VAL A 258 -3.42 -3.87 -12.00
CA VAL A 258 -2.52 -4.96 -12.37
C VAL A 258 -1.78 -4.54 -13.63
N PRO A 259 -0.43 -4.48 -13.63
CA PRO A 259 0.33 -4.08 -14.80
C PRO A 259 0.25 -5.14 -15.89
N GLU A 260 0.01 -4.72 -17.13
CA GLU A 260 0.05 -5.56 -18.33
C GLU A 260 1.36 -5.41 -19.11
N SER A 261 2.17 -4.42 -18.75
CA SER A 261 3.51 -4.19 -19.29
C SER A 261 4.45 -3.69 -18.20
N SER A 262 5.74 -3.86 -18.39
CA SER A 262 6.78 -3.24 -17.57
C SER A 262 7.10 -1.86 -18.10
N GLY A 263 7.77 -1.04 -17.29
CA GLY A 263 8.21 0.31 -17.63
C GLY A 263 8.53 1.11 -16.39
N THR A 264 8.65 2.42 -16.53
CA THR A 264 8.88 3.34 -15.41
C THR A 264 7.77 4.38 -15.38
N LEU A 265 7.16 4.58 -14.21
CA LEU A 265 6.25 5.69 -13.96
C LEU A 265 7.03 6.90 -13.45
N HIS A 266 6.62 8.08 -13.89
CA HIS A 266 7.15 9.35 -13.40
C HIS A 266 6.00 10.25 -12.90
N VAL A 267 6.31 11.07 -11.90
CA VAL A 267 5.45 12.21 -11.59
C VAL A 267 5.38 13.12 -12.82
N GLY A 268 4.17 13.49 -13.23
CA GLY A 268 3.90 14.22 -14.47
C GLY A 268 3.46 13.34 -15.65
N ASP A 269 3.59 12.02 -15.57
CA ASP A 269 3.11 11.12 -16.62
C ASP A 269 1.61 11.29 -16.85
N ALA A 270 1.22 11.36 -18.13
CA ALA A 270 -0.17 11.44 -18.52
C ALA A 270 -0.91 10.11 -18.27
N LEU A 271 -2.15 10.21 -17.80
CA LEU A 271 -3.08 9.08 -17.73
C LEU A 271 -4.10 9.17 -18.85
N SER A 272 -4.32 8.06 -19.55
CA SER A 272 -5.42 7.91 -20.52
C SER A 272 -6.19 6.62 -20.26
N VAL A 273 -7.51 6.67 -20.39
CA VAL A 273 -8.36 5.48 -20.41
C VAL A 273 -8.22 4.82 -21.76
N VAL A 274 -7.99 3.51 -21.79
CA VAL A 274 -7.67 2.78 -23.03
C VAL A 274 -8.83 1.90 -23.48
N ASP A 275 -9.75 1.55 -22.56
CA ASP A 275 -11.07 0.89 -22.80
C ASP A 275 -11.64 0.32 -21.49
#